data_7d930653fe48124c2f2ea0c8bd657af9
#
_entry.id   7d930653fe48124c2f2ea0c8bd657af9
#
_cell.length_a   1.000
_cell.length_b   1.000
_cell.length_c   1.000
_cell.angle_alpha   90.00
_cell.angle_beta   90.00
_cell.angle_gamma   90.00
#
_symmetry.space_group_name_H-M   'P 1'
#
loop_
_entity.id
_entity.type
_entity.pdbx_description
1 polymer ?
#
loop_
_entity_poly.entity_id
_entity_poly.type
_entity_poly.pdbx_seq_one_letter_code
_entity_poly.pdbx_strand_id
1 'polypeptide(L)'
;MEYPHKELTREIIAAAIVVHQELRTGLDEKFYERALCIEFAERGIHFEQQNQYPVSYKKRFLGNLVPDLVVENSVIVDTKVVDAFTPAHEAQMLGYLNITGLDVALLLNFKVWPLGKKRIIRPGYSPSDGNPPNLSL
;
A
#
# COMPACT_ATOMS: atom_id res chain seq x y z
N MET A 1 -18.58 9.70 -1.07
CA MET A 1 -18.24 8.42 -0.45
C MET A 1 -16.95 8.54 0.33
N GLU A 2 -16.94 8.03 1.54
CA GLU A 2 -15.74 8.03 2.35
C GLU A 2 -14.85 6.83 2.01
N TYR A 3 -13.56 7.09 1.89
CA TYR A 3 -12.56 6.02 1.78
C TYR A 3 -11.83 5.92 3.10
N PRO A 4 -11.42 4.70 3.52
CA PRO A 4 -10.58 4.58 4.70
C PRO A 4 -9.27 5.33 4.50
N HIS A 5 -8.88 6.11 5.51
CA HIS A 5 -7.61 6.85 5.51
C HIS A 5 -7.46 7.79 4.32
N LYS A 6 -8.54 8.48 3.96
CA LYS A 6 -8.59 9.33 2.77
C LYS A 6 -7.49 10.40 2.76
N GLU A 7 -7.31 11.10 3.87
CA GLU A 7 -6.30 12.15 3.95
C GLU A 7 -4.88 11.58 3.86
N LEU A 8 -4.64 10.47 4.53
CA LEU A 8 -3.33 9.83 4.51
C LEU A 8 -2.99 9.31 3.09
N THR A 9 -3.95 8.67 2.42
CA THR A 9 -3.70 8.20 1.05
C THR A 9 -3.44 9.36 0.10
N ARG A 10 -4.09 10.50 0.30
CA ARG A 10 -3.83 11.70 -0.49
C ARG A 10 -2.39 12.18 -0.29
N GLU A 11 -1.91 12.21 0.95
CA GLU A 11 -0.53 12.61 1.25
C GLU A 11 0.48 11.63 0.66
N ILE A 12 0.19 10.34 0.72
CA ILE A 12 1.06 9.32 0.14
C ILE A 12 1.17 9.51 -1.37
N ILE A 13 0.04 9.72 -2.04
CA ILE A 13 0.02 9.92 -3.49
C ILE A 13 0.77 11.21 -3.86
N ALA A 14 0.59 12.28 -3.09
CA ALA A 14 1.31 13.52 -3.33
C ALA A 14 2.83 13.32 -3.23
N ALA A 15 3.28 12.58 -2.22
CA ALA A 15 4.69 12.25 -2.07
C ALA A 15 5.19 11.43 -3.26
N ALA A 16 4.41 10.45 -3.70
CA ALA A 16 4.78 9.60 -4.82
C ALA A 16 4.87 10.39 -6.13
N ILE A 17 3.99 11.37 -6.32
CA ILE A 17 4.05 12.23 -7.51
C ILE A 17 5.34 13.04 -7.53
N VAL A 18 5.76 13.59 -6.39
CA VAL A 18 7.02 14.33 -6.30
C VAL A 18 8.20 13.43 -6.64
N VAL A 19 8.22 12.21 -6.09
CA VAL A 19 9.27 11.23 -6.42
C VAL A 19 9.28 10.94 -7.92
N HIS A 20 8.11 10.74 -8.51
CA HIS A 20 8.00 10.42 -9.94
C HIS A 20 8.45 11.58 -10.83
N GLN A 21 8.09 12.80 -10.46
CA GLN A 21 8.53 13.99 -11.20
C GLN A 21 10.04 14.15 -11.17
N GLU A 22 10.67 13.81 -10.06
CA GLU A 22 12.10 13.97 -9.88
C GLU A 22 12.89 12.86 -10.57
N LEU A 23 12.51 11.59 -10.34
CA LEU A 23 13.23 10.44 -10.85
C LEU A 23 12.83 10.05 -12.27
N ARG A 24 11.62 10.37 -12.68
CA ARG A 24 11.04 10.01 -13.97
C ARG A 24 10.92 8.50 -14.14
N THR A 25 10.56 8.05 -15.33
CA THR A 25 10.40 6.62 -15.62
C THR A 25 11.75 6.01 -15.99
N GLY A 26 11.84 4.68 -15.87
CA GLY A 26 12.98 3.93 -16.39
C GLY A 26 13.88 3.28 -15.35
N LEU A 27 13.65 3.52 -14.06
CA LEU A 27 14.45 2.93 -13.00
C LEU A 27 13.80 1.64 -12.48
N ASP A 28 14.59 0.83 -11.80
CA ASP A 28 14.07 -0.34 -11.10
C ASP A 28 13.17 0.07 -9.95
N GLU A 29 12.23 -0.79 -9.62
CA GLU A 29 11.23 -0.56 -8.58
C GLU A 29 11.83 -0.12 -7.26
N LYS A 30 12.94 -0.72 -6.84
CA LYS A 30 13.58 -0.44 -5.55
C LYS A 30 14.00 1.03 -5.40
N PHE A 31 14.34 1.70 -6.49
CA PHE A 31 14.75 3.11 -6.41
C PHE A 31 13.56 4.00 -6.04
N TYR A 32 12.40 3.71 -6.60
CA TYR A 32 11.18 4.47 -6.28
C TYR A 32 10.74 4.21 -4.85
N GLU A 33 10.82 2.96 -4.39
CA GLU A 33 10.50 2.63 -3.00
C GLU A 33 11.40 3.38 -2.02
N ARG A 34 12.70 3.39 -2.27
CA ARG A 34 13.67 4.06 -1.40
C ARG A 34 13.49 5.58 -1.41
N ALA A 35 13.24 6.15 -2.59
CA ALA A 35 12.98 7.58 -2.70
C ALA A 35 11.71 7.96 -1.96
N LEU A 36 10.68 7.12 -2.04
CA LEU A 36 9.43 7.34 -1.34
C LEU A 36 9.64 7.35 0.17
N CYS A 37 10.49 6.46 0.69
CA CYS A 37 10.85 6.47 2.11
C CYS A 37 11.50 7.79 2.52
N ILE A 38 12.39 8.32 1.69
CA ILE A 38 13.03 9.61 1.97
C ILE A 38 11.98 10.72 1.98
N GLU A 39 11.09 10.72 1.00
CA GLU A 39 10.05 11.73 0.91
C GLU A 39 9.11 11.67 2.12
N PHE A 40 8.71 10.47 2.56
CA PHE A 40 7.89 10.31 3.76
C PHE A 40 8.60 10.87 4.99
N ALA A 41 9.87 10.53 5.16
CA ALA A 41 10.64 11.00 6.31
C ALA A 41 10.69 12.53 6.36
N GLU A 42 10.91 13.17 5.21
CA GLU A 42 10.95 14.63 5.13
C GLU A 42 9.61 15.28 5.43
N ARG A 43 8.52 14.57 5.15
CA ARG A 43 7.17 15.05 5.43
C ARG A 43 6.67 14.71 6.83
N GLY A 44 7.49 14.01 7.62
CA GLY A 44 7.08 13.58 8.95
C GLY A 44 6.05 12.45 8.94
N ILE A 45 5.97 11.71 7.86
CA ILE A 45 5.06 10.57 7.75
C ILE A 45 5.81 9.33 8.22
N HIS A 46 5.28 8.66 9.23
CA HIS A 46 5.88 7.45 9.76
C HIS A 46 5.60 6.27 8.82
N PHE A 47 6.60 5.42 8.61
CA PHE A 47 6.44 4.22 7.80
C PHE A 47 7.34 3.11 8.30
N GLU A 48 7.00 1.88 7.92
CA GLU A 48 7.85 0.71 8.11
C GLU A 48 8.08 0.06 6.76
N GLN A 49 9.34 -0.30 6.49
CA GLN A 49 9.75 -0.87 5.21
C GLN A 49 10.04 -2.35 5.40
N GLN A 50 9.49 -3.19 4.50
CA GLN A 50 9.75 -4.63 4.47
C GLN A 50 9.42 -5.32 5.80
N ASN A 51 8.39 -4.85 6.48
CA ASN A 51 7.96 -5.43 7.75
C ASN A 51 7.31 -6.80 7.51
N GLN A 52 7.56 -7.75 8.40
CA GLN A 52 7.10 -9.12 8.24
C GLN A 52 5.81 -9.35 9.02
N TYR A 53 4.83 -9.97 8.34
CA TYR A 53 3.55 -10.32 8.95
C TYR A 53 3.39 -11.84 8.87
N PRO A 54 3.38 -12.53 10.02
CA PRO A 54 3.31 -13.99 10.02
C PRO A 54 1.95 -14.49 9.56
N VAL A 55 1.97 -15.56 8.80
CA VAL A 55 0.77 -16.26 8.34
C VAL A 55 0.79 -17.65 8.97
N SER A 56 -0.30 -18.02 9.63
CA SER A 56 -0.43 -19.33 10.27
C SER A 56 -1.74 -20.01 9.85
N TYR A 57 -1.72 -21.31 9.87
CA TYR A 57 -2.91 -22.12 9.64
C TYR A 57 -3.00 -23.16 10.74
N LYS A 58 -4.12 -23.17 11.44
CA LYS A 58 -4.33 -24.08 12.60
C LYS A 58 -3.15 -24.04 13.56
N LYS A 59 -2.70 -22.80 13.90
CA LYS A 59 -1.61 -22.52 14.81
C LYS A 59 -0.22 -22.95 14.31
N ARG A 60 -0.12 -23.31 13.04
CA ARG A 60 1.16 -23.68 12.43
C ARG A 60 1.64 -22.58 11.51
N PHE A 61 2.86 -22.16 11.72
CA PHE A 61 3.46 -21.09 10.91
C PHE A 61 3.69 -21.54 9.47
N LEU A 62 3.20 -20.74 8.52
CA LEU A 62 3.37 -21.01 7.10
C LEU A 62 4.47 -20.18 6.46
N GLY A 63 4.66 -18.97 6.93
CA GLY A 63 5.61 -18.01 6.36
C GLY A 63 5.19 -16.60 6.67
N ASN A 64 5.94 -15.63 6.13
CA ASN A 64 5.66 -14.22 6.34
C ASN A 64 5.20 -13.58 5.04
N LEU A 65 4.24 -12.67 5.15
CA LEU A 65 3.97 -11.68 4.10
C LEU A 65 4.84 -10.46 4.38
N VAL A 66 5.38 -9.87 3.31
CA VAL A 66 6.29 -8.73 3.44
C VAL A 66 5.87 -7.63 2.47
N PRO A 67 4.90 -6.77 2.84
CA PRO A 67 4.56 -5.62 2.02
C PRO A 67 5.75 -4.69 1.89
N ASP A 68 5.82 -3.94 0.78
CA ASP A 68 6.93 -3.00 0.59
C ASP A 68 6.96 -1.96 1.71
N LEU A 69 5.83 -1.30 1.94
CA LEU A 69 5.73 -0.24 2.94
C LEU A 69 4.39 -0.34 3.66
N VAL A 70 4.41 -0.02 4.96
CA VAL A 70 3.19 0.20 5.74
C VAL A 70 3.31 1.59 6.34
N VAL A 71 2.39 2.47 5.98
CA VAL A 71 2.44 3.88 6.34
C VAL A 71 1.48 4.15 7.49
N GLU A 72 1.99 4.76 8.57
CA GLU A 72 1.23 5.14 9.77
C GLU A 72 0.40 3.98 10.34
N ASN A 73 0.93 2.76 10.23
CA ASN A 73 0.24 1.52 10.65
C ASN A 73 -1.15 1.37 10.04
N SER A 74 -1.41 2.00 8.90
CA SER A 74 -2.76 2.13 8.35
C SER A 74 -2.87 1.76 6.89
N VAL A 75 -1.88 2.10 6.06
CA VAL A 75 -1.97 1.96 4.62
C VAL A 75 -0.79 1.16 4.10
N ILE A 76 -1.08 0.08 3.39
CA ILE A 76 -0.06 -0.68 2.67
C ILE A 76 0.24 0.07 1.37
N VAL A 77 1.50 0.27 1.06
CA VAL A 77 1.93 0.88 -0.20
C VAL A 77 2.84 -0.09 -0.91
N ASP A 78 2.50 -0.39 -2.16
CA ASP A 78 3.27 -1.30 -2.98
C ASP A 78 3.66 -0.59 -4.27
N THR A 79 4.96 -0.49 -4.51
CA THR A 79 5.48 0.17 -5.71
C THR A 79 5.62 -0.86 -6.83
N LYS A 80 5.28 -0.45 -8.04
CA LYS A 80 5.37 -1.30 -9.23
C LYS A 80 6.03 -0.54 -10.37
N VAL A 81 6.65 -1.29 -11.27
CA VAL A 81 7.16 -0.80 -12.55
C VAL A 81 6.66 -1.78 -13.60
N VAL A 82 5.42 -1.59 -14.04
CA VAL A 82 4.71 -2.52 -14.91
C VAL A 82 3.93 -1.76 -15.99
N ASP A 83 3.57 -2.46 -17.06
CA ASP A 83 2.78 -1.83 -18.13
C ASP A 83 1.38 -1.44 -17.64
N ALA A 84 0.77 -2.30 -16.84
CA ALA A 84 -0.54 -2.05 -16.25
C ALA A 84 -0.71 -2.94 -15.03
N PHE A 85 -1.59 -2.53 -14.11
CA PHE A 85 -1.95 -3.40 -12.99
C PHE A 85 -2.74 -4.58 -13.51
N THR A 86 -2.51 -5.74 -12.91
CA THR A 86 -3.18 -6.99 -13.28
C THR A 86 -4.05 -7.49 -12.14
N PRO A 87 -4.98 -8.42 -12.42
CA PRO A 87 -5.73 -9.07 -11.34
C PRO A 87 -4.83 -9.72 -10.29
N ALA A 88 -3.67 -10.22 -10.69
CA ALA A 88 -2.72 -10.82 -9.74
C ALA A 88 -2.17 -9.77 -8.77
N HIS A 89 -1.88 -8.55 -9.24
CA HIS A 89 -1.43 -7.47 -8.37
C HIS A 89 -2.52 -7.13 -7.34
N GLU A 90 -3.76 -7.06 -7.76
CA GLU A 90 -4.87 -6.74 -6.87
C GLU A 90 -5.12 -7.85 -5.86
N ALA A 91 -5.04 -9.10 -6.30
CA ALA A 91 -5.20 -10.26 -5.42
C ALA A 91 -4.12 -10.29 -4.34
N GLN A 92 -2.90 -9.92 -4.69
CA GLN A 92 -1.81 -9.83 -3.71
C GLN A 92 -2.15 -8.79 -2.62
N MET A 93 -2.67 -7.64 -3.02
CA MET A 93 -3.04 -6.60 -2.06
C MET A 93 -4.19 -7.06 -1.17
N LEU A 94 -5.18 -7.74 -1.73
CA LEU A 94 -6.28 -8.29 -0.93
C LEU A 94 -5.75 -9.30 0.09
N GLY A 95 -4.81 -10.15 -0.31
CA GLY A 95 -4.18 -11.09 0.61
C GLY A 95 -3.47 -10.38 1.76
N TYR A 96 -2.71 -9.33 1.46
CA TYR A 96 -2.04 -8.54 2.48
C TYR A 96 -3.05 -7.92 3.45
N LEU A 97 -4.14 -7.34 2.93
CA LEU A 97 -5.15 -6.73 3.78
C LEU A 97 -5.84 -7.74 4.67
N ASN A 98 -6.13 -8.93 4.14
CA ASN A 98 -6.77 -9.99 4.92
C ASN A 98 -5.89 -10.45 6.08
N ILE A 99 -4.60 -10.56 5.87
CA ILE A 99 -3.67 -11.04 6.92
C ILE A 99 -3.34 -9.95 7.92
N THR A 100 -3.09 -8.72 7.46
CA THR A 100 -2.71 -7.62 8.35
C THR A 100 -3.90 -7.01 9.09
N GLY A 101 -5.10 -7.15 8.54
CA GLY A 101 -6.28 -6.47 9.07
C GLY A 101 -6.33 -4.98 8.76
N LEU A 102 -5.41 -4.49 7.93
CA LEU A 102 -5.43 -3.08 7.52
C LEU A 102 -6.53 -2.85 6.49
N ASP A 103 -6.96 -1.60 6.36
CA ASP A 103 -8.17 -1.27 5.60
C ASP A 103 -7.92 -0.97 4.14
N VAL A 104 -6.75 -0.46 3.79
CA VAL A 104 -6.50 -0.01 2.43
C VAL A 104 -5.06 -0.27 2.01
N ALA A 105 -4.90 -0.59 0.74
CA ALA A 105 -3.61 -0.70 0.09
C ALA A 105 -3.59 0.20 -1.15
N LEU A 106 -2.44 0.76 -1.45
CA LEU A 106 -2.20 1.56 -2.64
C LEU A 106 -1.18 0.85 -3.52
N LEU A 107 -1.57 0.60 -4.76
CA LEU A 107 -0.64 0.21 -5.81
C LEU A 107 -0.19 1.49 -6.53
N LEU A 108 1.10 1.71 -6.64
CA LEU A 108 1.68 2.87 -7.29
C LEU A 108 2.58 2.39 -8.43
N ASN A 109 2.29 2.82 -9.65
CA ASN A 109 3.05 2.38 -10.83
C ASN A 109 3.90 3.52 -11.37
N PHE A 110 5.22 3.35 -11.22
CA PHE A 110 6.19 4.36 -11.64
C PHE A 110 6.68 4.17 -13.07
N LYS A 111 6.20 3.16 -13.78
CA LYS A 111 6.59 2.97 -15.17
C LYS A 111 5.89 3.94 -16.11
N VAL A 112 4.71 4.44 -15.72
CA VAL A 112 3.89 5.29 -16.57
C VAL A 112 3.80 6.70 -16.00
N TRP A 113 3.57 7.67 -16.88
CA TRP A 113 3.32 9.06 -16.50
C TRP A 113 2.00 9.50 -17.12
N PRO A 114 1.04 10.10 -16.40
CA PRO A 114 1.09 10.37 -14.95
C PRO A 114 1.17 9.10 -14.11
N LEU A 115 1.52 9.27 -12.83
CA LEU A 115 1.65 8.15 -11.90
C LEU A 115 0.42 7.24 -11.94
N GLY A 116 0.63 5.96 -12.21
CA GLY A 116 -0.44 4.98 -12.12
C GLY A 116 -0.74 4.68 -10.66
N LYS A 117 -2.02 4.64 -10.32
CA LYS A 117 -2.40 4.37 -8.92
C LYS A 117 -3.71 3.63 -8.86
N LYS A 118 -3.81 2.74 -7.86
CA LYS A 118 -5.05 2.04 -7.58
C LYS A 118 -5.18 1.84 -6.09
N ARG A 119 -6.36 2.18 -5.56
CA ARG A 119 -6.70 1.98 -4.16
C ARG A 119 -7.49 0.68 -4.05
N ILE A 120 -7.05 -0.20 -3.17
CA ILE A 120 -7.76 -1.45 -2.88
C ILE A 120 -8.21 -1.38 -1.43
N ILE A 121 -9.51 -1.59 -1.20
CA ILE A 121 -10.13 -1.51 0.11
C ILE A 121 -10.41 -2.92 0.59
N ARG A 122 -10.13 -3.18 1.87
CA ARG A 122 -10.34 -4.50 2.46
C ARG A 122 -11.82 -4.89 2.35
N PRO A 123 -12.12 -6.12 1.89
CA PRO A 123 -13.50 -6.59 1.84
C PRO A 123 -14.15 -6.52 3.23
N GLY A 124 -15.39 -6.09 3.28
CA GLY A 124 -16.13 -5.95 4.53
C GLY A 124 -15.95 -4.63 5.25
N TYR A 125 -15.08 -3.75 4.76
CA TYR A 125 -14.94 -2.42 5.34
C TYR A 125 -16.24 -1.65 5.18
N SER A 126 -16.70 -1.03 6.28
CA SER A 126 -17.91 -0.20 6.26
C SER A 126 -17.60 1.14 6.91
N PRO A 127 -17.52 2.22 6.13
CA PRO A 127 -17.27 3.55 6.70
C PRO A 127 -18.46 4.10 7.48
N SER A 128 -19.66 3.55 7.27
CA SER A 128 -20.87 4.12 7.82
C SER A 128 -21.02 3.91 9.33
N ASP A 129 -20.40 2.89 9.91
CA ASP A 129 -20.54 2.62 11.34
C ASP A 129 -19.43 3.23 12.18
N GLY A 130 -18.46 3.90 11.54
CA GLY A 130 -17.38 4.58 12.23
C GLY A 130 -16.46 3.67 13.03
N ASN A 131 -16.60 2.38 12.89
CA ASN A 131 -15.81 1.38 13.59
C ASN A 131 -14.93 0.61 12.62
N PRO A 132 -13.92 -0.11 13.14
CA PRO A 132 -13.19 -1.01 12.27
C PRO A 132 -14.13 -1.98 11.58
N PRO A 133 -13.80 -2.41 10.37
CA PRO A 133 -14.68 -3.32 9.63
C PRO A 133 -14.95 -4.59 10.40
N ASN A 134 -16.16 -5.09 10.25
CA ASN A 134 -16.53 -6.33 10.88
C ASN A 134 -16.08 -7.50 10.01
N LEU A 135 -15.08 -8.21 10.49
CA LEU A 135 -14.49 -9.32 9.76
C LEU A 135 -15.24 -10.63 9.90
N SER A 136 -16.31 -10.65 10.68
CA SER A 136 -17.08 -11.88 10.87
C SER A 136 -18.04 -12.16 9.73
N LEU A 137 -18.14 -11.29 8.79
CA LEU A 137 -19.04 -11.45 7.66
C LEU A 137 -18.50 -12.41 6.62
#